data_f1f63fe14d7e64b7ae8490c9e38aaac1
#
_entry.id   f1f63fe14d7e64b7ae8490c9e38aaac1
#
_cell.length_a   1.000
_cell.length_b   1.000
_cell.length_c   1.000
_cell.angle_alpha   90.00
_cell.angle_beta   90.00
_cell.angle_gamma   90.00
#
_symmetry.space_group_name_H-M   'P 1'
#
loop_
_entity.id
_entity.type
_entity.pdbx_description
1 polymer ?
#
loop_
_entity_poly.entity_id
_entity_poly.type
_entity_poly.pdbx_seq_one_letter_code
_entity_poly.pdbx_strand_id
1 'polypeptide(L)'
;MTEIAKNTNFNKASKAKNDEFYTQLSDIERELKHYKKHFKDKVVYCNCDDPRVSNFFHFFSYNFEKFGLKKLIATCYKNQSMDLFSQNKSEQAIYLVYEGDKNGNMVPDPAEIGIRELKGDGDFRSKECIELLKQADIVVTNPPFSLFREYVAQLLEYDKKFLIIGNGNSITYKEIFKNIQDNKIWLGVTKPQLFLIDNKENFAKYCSWIFR
;
A
#
# COMPACT_ATOMS: atom_id res chain seq x y z
N MET A 1 -37.99 -16.85 -4.64
CA MET A 1 -37.19 -15.62 -4.49
C MET A 1 -36.11 -15.89 -3.46
N THR A 2 -34.93 -16.24 -3.91
CA THR A 2 -33.77 -16.55 -3.06
C THR A 2 -33.09 -15.26 -2.68
N GLU A 3 -33.14 -14.87 -1.41
CA GLU A 3 -32.38 -13.76 -0.87
C GLU A 3 -30.88 -14.04 -1.06
N ILE A 4 -30.22 -13.16 -1.81
CA ILE A 4 -28.77 -13.13 -1.95
C ILE A 4 -28.24 -12.78 -0.56
N ALA A 5 -27.56 -13.72 0.10
CA ALA A 5 -26.89 -13.49 1.37
C ALA A 5 -25.93 -12.31 1.23
N LYS A 6 -26.33 -11.14 1.67
CA LYS A 6 -25.48 -9.95 1.77
C LYS A 6 -24.30 -10.32 2.65
N ASN A 7 -23.10 -10.12 2.13
CA ASN A 7 -21.84 -10.39 2.81
C ASN A 7 -21.70 -9.45 4.03
N THR A 8 -22.37 -9.83 5.13
CA THR A 8 -22.56 -9.02 6.34
C THR A 8 -21.25 -8.69 7.04
N ASN A 9 -20.20 -9.50 6.82
CA ASN A 9 -18.87 -9.24 7.39
C ASN A 9 -18.15 -8.09 6.68
N PHE A 10 -18.34 -7.95 5.37
CA PHE A 10 -17.77 -6.82 4.61
C PHE A 10 -18.42 -5.49 5.04
N ASN A 11 -19.71 -5.49 5.24
CA ASN A 11 -20.45 -4.31 5.71
C ASN A 11 -20.14 -3.96 7.19
N LYS A 12 -19.77 -4.94 8.02
CA LYS A 12 -19.31 -4.71 9.39
C LYS A 12 -17.89 -4.12 9.43
N ALA A 13 -16.95 -4.63 8.62
CA ALA A 13 -15.58 -4.09 8.49
C ALA A 13 -15.60 -2.65 7.96
N SER A 14 -16.38 -2.39 6.93
CA SER A 14 -16.58 -1.04 6.37
C SER A 14 -17.20 -0.06 7.39
N LYS A 15 -18.16 -0.52 8.20
CA LYS A 15 -18.77 0.30 9.27
C LYS A 15 -17.83 0.54 10.46
N ALA A 16 -16.91 -0.39 10.73
CA ALA A 16 -15.93 -0.26 11.81
C ALA A 16 -14.66 0.50 11.42
N LYS A 17 -14.51 0.90 10.14
CA LYS A 17 -13.27 1.44 9.55
C LYS A 17 -12.04 0.52 9.71
N ASN A 18 -12.23 -0.76 10.02
CA ASN A 18 -11.18 -1.77 10.15
C ASN A 18 -10.98 -2.48 8.81
N ASP A 19 -10.63 -1.72 7.76
CA ASP A 19 -10.37 -2.22 6.40
C ASP A 19 -8.86 -2.39 6.15
N GLU A 20 -8.06 -2.23 7.22
CA GLU A 20 -6.61 -2.32 7.16
C GLU A 20 -6.16 -3.77 7.34
N PHE A 21 -5.58 -4.31 6.29
CA PHE A 21 -4.96 -5.63 6.28
C PHE A 21 -3.45 -5.48 6.20
N TYR A 22 -2.73 -6.15 7.09
CA TYR A 22 -1.27 -6.15 7.02
C TYR A 22 -0.77 -7.23 6.08
N THR A 23 0.09 -6.82 5.16
CA THR A 23 0.77 -7.72 4.23
C THR A 23 2.02 -8.28 4.88
N GLN A 24 2.21 -9.59 4.83
CA GLN A 24 3.41 -10.22 5.39
C GLN A 24 4.65 -9.87 4.55
N LEU A 25 5.78 -9.66 5.23
CA LEU A 25 7.05 -9.37 4.58
C LEU A 25 7.45 -10.49 3.59
N SER A 26 7.21 -11.75 3.96
CA SER A 26 7.48 -12.91 3.11
C SER A 26 6.69 -12.91 1.79
N ASP A 27 5.46 -12.40 1.80
CA ASP A 27 4.65 -12.28 0.59
C ASP A 27 5.16 -11.15 -0.31
N ILE A 28 5.58 -10.03 0.30
CA ILE A 28 6.21 -8.92 -0.40
C ILE A 28 7.52 -9.37 -1.08
N GLU A 29 8.39 -10.05 -0.34
CA GLU A 29 9.65 -10.57 -0.86
C GLU A 29 9.44 -11.56 -2.00
N ARG A 30 8.48 -12.47 -1.83
CA ARG A 30 8.18 -13.49 -2.83
C ARG A 30 7.70 -12.90 -4.15
N GLU A 31 6.93 -11.83 -4.11
CA GLU A 31 6.44 -11.14 -5.30
C GLU A 31 7.50 -10.21 -5.90
N LEU A 32 8.04 -9.31 -5.10
CA LEU A 32 8.90 -8.22 -5.60
C LEU A 32 10.22 -8.70 -6.23
N LYS A 33 10.71 -9.90 -5.88
CA LYS A 33 11.89 -10.47 -6.53
C LYS A 33 11.75 -10.59 -8.05
N HIS A 34 10.53 -10.74 -8.56
CA HIS A 34 10.25 -10.86 -10.00
C HIS A 34 10.38 -9.54 -10.75
N TYR A 35 10.29 -8.42 -10.03
CA TYR A 35 10.26 -7.06 -10.60
C TYR A 35 11.52 -6.23 -10.29
N LYS A 36 12.52 -6.77 -9.62
CA LYS A 36 13.70 -6.05 -9.11
C LYS A 36 14.30 -5.07 -10.13
N LYS A 37 14.48 -5.50 -11.40
CA LYS A 37 15.07 -4.70 -12.45
C LYS A 37 14.30 -3.42 -12.81
N HIS A 38 12.99 -3.40 -12.49
CA HIS A 38 12.12 -2.27 -12.81
C HIS A 38 12.22 -1.13 -11.79
N PHE A 39 12.86 -1.37 -10.65
CA PHE A 39 12.99 -0.40 -9.55
C PHE A 39 14.28 0.44 -9.62
N LYS A 40 15.24 0.03 -10.42
CA LYS A 40 16.52 0.74 -10.53
C LYS A 40 16.30 2.19 -10.96
N ASP A 41 16.92 3.13 -10.21
CA ASP A 41 16.85 4.58 -10.41
C ASP A 41 15.42 5.15 -10.33
N LYS A 42 14.50 4.48 -9.61
CA LYS A 42 13.10 4.85 -9.48
C LYS A 42 12.76 5.43 -8.12
N VAL A 43 11.78 6.33 -8.12
CA VAL A 43 11.10 6.82 -6.92
C VAL A 43 9.94 5.88 -6.62
N VAL A 44 10.00 5.19 -5.47
CA VAL A 44 8.93 4.29 -5.01
C VAL A 44 8.07 5.02 -4.00
N TYR A 45 6.76 4.86 -4.11
CA TYR A 45 5.78 5.43 -3.19
C TYR A 45 4.95 4.33 -2.55
N CYS A 46 5.03 4.23 -1.22
CA CYS A 46 4.22 3.34 -0.39
C CYS A 46 3.24 4.19 0.41
N ASN A 47 1.98 4.20 0.01
CA ASN A 47 0.92 4.90 0.74
C ASN A 47 -0.12 3.92 1.27
N CYS A 48 -1.06 4.40 2.06
CA CYS A 48 -2.16 3.66 2.67
C CYS A 48 -1.80 2.86 3.94
N ASP A 49 -0.57 2.44 4.15
CA ASP A 49 -0.13 1.78 5.39
C ASP A 49 0.65 2.75 6.27
N ASP A 50 0.52 2.64 7.59
CA ASP A 50 1.37 3.41 8.51
C ASP A 50 2.84 3.01 8.31
N PRO A 51 3.69 3.94 7.85
CA PRO A 51 5.08 3.62 7.51
C PRO A 51 5.93 3.15 8.69
N ARG A 52 5.48 3.38 9.94
CA ARG A 52 6.17 2.89 11.14
C ARG A 52 6.05 1.39 11.33
N VAL A 53 4.99 0.79 10.77
CA VAL A 53 4.69 -0.64 10.87
C VAL A 53 4.50 -1.31 9.50
N SER A 54 4.53 -0.53 8.43
CA SER A 54 4.34 -1.04 7.07
C SER A 54 5.50 -1.92 6.63
N ASN A 55 5.20 -3.17 6.33
CA ASN A 55 6.16 -4.09 5.75
C ASN A 55 6.65 -3.67 4.35
N PHE A 56 5.88 -2.85 3.61
CA PHE A 56 6.35 -2.28 2.34
C PHE A 56 7.47 -1.28 2.55
N PHE A 57 7.30 -0.33 3.51
CA PHE A 57 8.35 0.62 3.82
C PHE A 57 9.60 -0.08 4.33
N HIS A 58 9.45 -1.02 5.27
CA HIS A 58 10.57 -1.83 5.79
C HIS A 58 11.27 -2.60 4.68
N PHE A 59 10.53 -3.29 3.82
CA PHE A 59 11.12 -4.02 2.71
C PHE A 59 11.98 -3.14 1.82
N PHE A 60 11.43 -2.01 1.36
CA PHE A 60 12.16 -1.14 0.44
C PHE A 60 13.30 -0.37 1.10
N SER A 61 13.18 0.05 2.36
CA SER A 61 14.26 0.73 3.07
C SER A 61 15.46 -0.20 3.29
N TYR A 62 15.24 -1.44 3.75
CA TYR A 62 16.32 -2.43 3.92
C TYR A 62 16.90 -2.98 2.61
N ASN A 63 16.18 -2.89 1.52
CA ASN A 63 16.66 -3.34 0.21
C ASN A 63 16.94 -2.17 -0.74
N PHE A 64 17.06 -0.95 -0.23
CA PHE A 64 17.17 0.27 -1.03
C PHE A 64 18.32 0.19 -2.04
N GLU A 65 19.53 -0.08 -1.57
CA GLU A 65 20.73 -0.22 -2.38
C GLU A 65 20.65 -1.45 -3.30
N LYS A 66 20.12 -2.57 -2.78
CA LYS A 66 19.98 -3.80 -3.56
C LYS A 66 19.03 -3.65 -4.74
N PHE A 67 18.00 -2.84 -4.63
CA PHE A 67 17.07 -2.50 -5.71
C PHE A 67 17.53 -1.29 -6.54
N GLY A 68 18.53 -0.56 -6.05
CA GLY A 68 19.07 0.64 -6.70
C GLY A 68 18.03 1.74 -6.77
N LEU A 69 17.25 1.94 -5.70
CA LEU A 69 16.22 2.97 -5.66
C LEU A 69 16.85 4.37 -5.70
N LYS A 70 16.13 5.30 -6.28
CA LYS A 70 16.47 6.72 -6.22
C LYS A 70 15.94 7.38 -4.96
N LYS A 71 14.72 7.03 -4.57
CA LYS A 71 14.01 7.58 -3.41
C LYS A 71 12.87 6.66 -3.00
N LEU A 72 12.63 6.58 -1.70
CA LEU A 72 11.46 5.92 -1.13
C LEU A 72 10.63 6.95 -0.39
N ILE A 73 9.33 7.03 -0.71
CA ILE A 73 8.36 7.90 -0.05
C ILE A 73 7.29 7.01 0.57
N ALA A 74 6.87 7.30 1.80
CA ALA A 74 5.74 6.63 2.42
C ALA A 74 4.82 7.61 3.11
N THR A 75 3.51 7.39 3.03
CA THR A 75 2.48 8.18 3.71
C THR A 75 1.44 7.27 4.32
N CYS A 76 0.83 7.71 5.40
CA CYS A 76 -0.33 7.06 5.98
C CYS A 76 -1.51 8.00 6.14
N TYR A 77 -2.71 7.41 6.12
CA TYR A 77 -3.92 8.09 6.52
C TYR A 77 -3.95 8.24 8.05
N LYS A 78 -4.40 9.40 8.53
CA LYS A 78 -4.61 9.64 9.97
C LYS A 78 -5.69 8.70 10.49
N ASN A 79 -5.32 7.77 11.36
CA ASN A 79 -6.31 6.92 12.00
C ASN A 79 -7.12 7.74 13.03
N GLN A 80 -8.41 7.96 12.77
CA GLN A 80 -9.29 8.75 13.66
C GLN A 80 -9.82 7.95 14.85
N SER A 81 -9.69 6.63 14.84
CA SER A 81 -10.08 5.76 15.96
C SER A 81 -8.88 5.47 16.83
N MET A 82 -8.54 6.40 17.73
CA MET A 82 -7.62 6.11 18.82
C MET A 82 -8.34 5.20 19.82
N ASP A 83 -7.99 3.91 19.84
CA ASP A 83 -8.27 3.07 20.98
C ASP A 83 -7.49 3.62 22.17
N LEU A 84 -8.16 3.73 23.35
CA LEU A 84 -7.57 4.20 24.61
C LEU A 84 -6.30 3.44 25.05
N PHE A 85 -5.98 2.34 24.37
CA PHE A 85 -4.82 1.47 24.61
C PHE A 85 -3.74 1.53 23.53
N SER A 86 -3.95 2.25 22.43
CA SER A 86 -2.92 2.38 21.40
C SER A 86 -1.89 3.42 21.84
N GLN A 87 -0.68 2.99 22.13
CA GLN A 87 0.45 3.86 22.48
C GLN A 87 0.94 4.74 21.31
N ASN A 88 0.32 4.64 20.15
CA ASN A 88 0.67 5.37 18.94
C ASN A 88 -0.11 6.69 18.85
N LYS A 89 0.41 7.70 19.53
CA LYS A 89 -0.07 9.08 19.50
C LYS A 89 0.33 9.79 18.20
N SER A 90 -0.15 9.36 17.05
CA SER A 90 -0.03 10.20 15.87
C SER A 90 -1.34 10.92 15.64
N GLU A 91 -1.48 12.09 16.26
CA GLU A 91 -2.60 13.00 16.00
C GLU A 91 -2.53 13.61 14.60
N GLN A 92 -1.41 13.46 13.89
CA GLN A 92 -1.17 14.02 12.56
C GLN A 92 -0.74 12.93 11.58
N ALA A 93 -1.21 13.06 10.34
CA ALA A 93 -0.69 12.27 9.24
C ALA A 93 0.75 12.71 8.93
N ILE A 94 1.61 11.73 8.64
CA ILE A 94 3.02 11.97 8.33
C ILE A 94 3.38 11.36 6.98
N TYR A 95 4.45 11.86 6.39
CA TYR A 95 5.15 11.15 5.34
C TYR A 95 6.63 10.99 5.66
N LEU A 96 7.19 9.90 5.20
CA LEU A 96 8.60 9.56 5.32
C LEU A 96 9.28 9.69 3.97
N VAL A 97 10.52 10.12 3.97
CA VAL A 97 11.39 10.13 2.80
C VAL A 97 12.71 9.49 3.18
N TYR A 98 13.11 8.48 2.40
CA TYR A 98 14.41 7.84 2.53
C TYR A 98 15.16 7.90 1.19
N GLU A 99 16.41 8.36 1.21
CA GLU A 99 17.24 8.58 0.03
C GLU A 99 18.56 7.77 0.07
N GLY A 100 18.53 6.67 0.82
CA GLY A 100 19.65 5.73 0.91
C GLY A 100 20.49 5.91 2.17
N ASP A 101 21.41 4.97 2.34
CA ASP A 101 22.35 4.90 3.45
C ASP A 101 23.45 5.98 3.25
N LYS A 102 23.46 6.97 4.14
CA LYS A 102 24.42 8.09 4.12
C LYS A 102 25.60 7.87 5.06
N ASN A 103 25.41 7.04 6.06
CA ASN A 103 26.43 6.80 7.09
C ASN A 103 27.23 5.50 6.83
N GLY A 104 26.84 4.68 5.86
CA GLY A 104 27.55 3.48 5.43
C GLY A 104 27.32 2.26 6.32
N ASN A 105 26.31 2.27 7.21
CA ASN A 105 26.03 1.16 8.12
C ASN A 105 25.10 0.09 7.52
N MET A 106 24.55 0.33 6.32
CA MET A 106 23.63 -0.53 5.58
C MET A 106 22.29 -0.80 6.33
N VAL A 107 21.94 0.05 7.28
CA VAL A 107 20.69 -0.03 8.06
C VAL A 107 19.99 1.32 7.96
N PRO A 108 18.73 1.37 7.49
CA PRO A 108 17.97 2.61 7.50
C PRO A 108 17.70 3.06 8.94
N ASP A 109 18.25 4.17 9.34
CA ASP A 109 18.11 4.71 10.68
C ASP A 109 17.26 6.00 10.72
N PRO A 110 16.76 6.40 11.90
CA PRO A 110 15.91 7.58 12.04
C PRO A 110 16.57 8.90 11.59
N ALA A 111 17.91 8.99 11.60
CA ALA A 111 18.63 10.19 11.18
C ALA A 111 18.62 10.34 9.64
N GLU A 112 18.52 9.23 8.92
CA GLU A 112 18.47 9.19 7.46
C GLU A 112 17.03 9.28 6.92
N ILE A 113 16.06 8.83 7.73
CA ILE A 113 14.64 8.88 7.39
C ILE A 113 14.09 10.26 7.75
N GLY A 114 13.84 11.07 6.72
CA GLY A 114 13.19 12.37 6.89
C GLY A 114 11.71 12.21 7.23
N ILE A 115 11.32 12.54 8.45
CA ILE A 115 9.91 12.52 8.89
C ILE A 115 9.35 13.94 8.72
N ARG A 116 8.21 14.05 8.06
CA ARG A 116 7.50 15.31 7.83
C ARG A 116 6.02 15.14 8.10
N GLU A 117 5.40 16.20 8.62
CA GLU A 117 3.96 16.23 8.84
C GLU A 117 3.21 16.59 7.56
N LEU A 118 2.07 15.94 7.34
CA LEU A 118 1.10 16.36 6.35
C LEU A 118 0.14 17.37 6.99
N LYS A 119 -0.25 18.41 6.25
CA LYS A 119 -1.24 19.38 6.72
C LYS A 119 -2.65 18.79 6.77
N GLY A 120 -2.90 17.79 5.92
CA GLY A 120 -4.17 17.07 5.83
C GLY A 120 -4.19 15.79 6.65
N ASP A 121 -5.17 14.95 6.36
CA ASP A 121 -5.40 13.66 7.01
C ASP A 121 -4.61 12.50 6.38
N GLY A 122 -3.85 12.76 5.32
CA GLY A 122 -3.10 11.72 4.59
C GLY A 122 -3.94 10.89 3.63
N ASP A 123 -5.18 11.28 3.36
CA ASP A 123 -6.00 10.64 2.33
C ASP A 123 -5.30 10.71 0.97
N PHE A 124 -5.25 9.58 0.26
CA PHE A 124 -4.56 9.50 -1.04
C PHE A 124 -5.12 10.48 -2.09
N ARG A 125 -6.35 10.98 -1.90
CA ARG A 125 -7.01 11.97 -2.76
C ARG A 125 -6.64 13.40 -2.40
N SER A 126 -5.99 13.64 -1.27
CA SER A 126 -5.59 14.98 -0.85
C SER A 126 -4.57 15.58 -1.80
N LYS A 127 -4.56 16.91 -1.89
CA LYS A 127 -3.59 17.62 -2.76
C LYS A 127 -2.16 17.27 -2.43
N GLU A 128 -1.83 17.13 -1.14
CA GLU A 128 -0.46 16.78 -0.70
C GLU A 128 -0.06 15.37 -1.13
N CYS A 129 -0.95 14.38 -0.93
CA CYS A 129 -0.69 13.01 -1.37
C CYS A 129 -0.61 12.91 -2.90
N ILE A 130 -1.39 13.69 -3.64
CA ILE A 130 -1.30 13.78 -5.10
C ILE A 130 0.04 14.39 -5.54
N GLU A 131 0.54 15.42 -4.87
CA GLU A 131 1.86 15.97 -5.19
C GLU A 131 3.01 14.98 -4.90
N LEU A 132 2.88 14.15 -3.87
CA LEU A 132 3.81 13.05 -3.62
C LEU A 132 3.66 11.94 -4.69
N LEU A 133 2.42 11.60 -5.06
CA LEU A 133 2.14 10.66 -6.14
C LEU A 133 2.78 11.11 -7.46
N LYS A 134 2.71 12.38 -7.80
CA LYS A 134 3.32 12.91 -9.03
C LYS A 134 4.83 12.69 -9.07
N GLN A 135 5.51 12.75 -7.93
CA GLN A 135 6.96 12.50 -7.83
C GLN A 135 7.33 11.02 -8.00
N ALA A 136 6.38 10.11 -7.75
CA ALA A 136 6.62 8.67 -7.81
C ALA A 136 6.69 8.17 -9.26
N ASP A 137 7.59 7.24 -9.51
CA ASP A 137 7.62 6.42 -10.72
C ASP A 137 6.76 5.16 -10.55
N ILE A 138 6.81 4.55 -9.36
CA ILE A 138 6.14 3.28 -9.05
C ILE A 138 5.46 3.38 -7.69
N VAL A 139 4.20 2.96 -7.64
CA VAL A 139 3.43 2.86 -6.39
C VAL A 139 3.36 1.39 -5.96
N VAL A 140 3.74 1.10 -4.71
CA VAL A 140 3.66 -0.25 -4.14
C VAL A 140 2.99 -0.19 -2.78
N THR A 141 1.80 -0.78 -2.66
CA THR A 141 1.00 -0.66 -1.44
C THR A 141 -0.14 -1.68 -1.36
N ASN A 142 -0.80 -1.71 -0.21
CA ASN A 142 -2.06 -2.40 0.01
C ASN A 142 -3.17 -1.35 0.26
N PRO A 143 -3.90 -0.92 -0.77
CA PRO A 143 -4.93 0.11 -0.61
C PRO A 143 -6.17 -0.43 0.12
N PRO A 144 -6.98 0.44 0.77
CA PRO A 144 -8.25 0.05 1.35
C PRO A 144 -9.17 -0.60 0.30
N PHE A 145 -9.68 -1.80 0.57
CA PHE A 145 -10.49 -2.53 -0.40
C PHE A 145 -11.81 -1.85 -0.74
N SER A 146 -12.36 -1.09 0.19
CA SER A 146 -13.57 -0.28 -0.02
C SER A 146 -13.37 0.82 -1.07
N LEU A 147 -12.16 1.35 -1.17
CA LEU A 147 -11.78 2.45 -2.07
C LEU A 147 -10.95 1.96 -3.28
N PHE A 148 -10.81 0.65 -3.46
CA PHE A 148 -9.91 0.06 -4.44
C PHE A 148 -10.14 0.56 -5.87
N ARG A 149 -11.41 0.68 -6.30
CA ARG A 149 -11.75 1.16 -7.66
C ARG A 149 -11.29 2.61 -7.88
N GLU A 150 -11.56 3.46 -6.90
CA GLU A 150 -11.19 4.87 -6.93
C GLU A 150 -9.66 5.03 -6.92
N TYR A 151 -8.99 4.22 -6.09
CA TYR A 151 -7.54 4.19 -6.02
C TYR A 151 -6.88 3.81 -7.35
N VAL A 152 -7.34 2.73 -7.98
CA VAL A 152 -6.81 2.31 -9.30
C VAL A 152 -7.12 3.35 -10.37
N ALA A 153 -8.31 3.97 -10.35
CA ALA A 153 -8.65 5.04 -11.29
C ALA A 153 -7.67 6.21 -11.18
N GLN A 154 -7.32 6.62 -9.96
CA GLN A 154 -6.33 7.67 -9.72
C GLN A 154 -4.95 7.29 -10.27
N LEU A 155 -4.47 6.06 -9.99
CA LEU A 155 -3.17 5.61 -10.50
C LEU A 155 -3.11 5.60 -12.04
N LEU A 156 -4.21 5.25 -12.69
CA LEU A 156 -4.32 5.27 -14.14
C LEU A 156 -4.39 6.70 -14.69
N GLU A 157 -5.12 7.60 -14.03
CA GLU A 157 -5.23 9.01 -14.39
C GLU A 157 -3.86 9.72 -14.37
N TYR A 158 -3.06 9.43 -13.33
CA TYR A 158 -1.70 9.98 -13.20
C TYR A 158 -0.63 9.16 -13.93
N ASP A 159 -1.03 8.20 -14.76
CA ASP A 159 -0.14 7.35 -15.57
C ASP A 159 0.96 6.65 -14.74
N LYS A 160 0.62 6.18 -13.55
CA LYS A 160 1.59 5.55 -12.65
C LYS A 160 1.76 4.07 -12.94
N LYS A 161 3.00 3.60 -12.84
CA LYS A 161 3.27 2.17 -12.64
C LYS A 161 2.92 1.79 -11.23
N PHE A 162 2.38 0.61 -11.03
CA PHE A 162 2.02 0.16 -9.69
C PHE A 162 2.10 -1.35 -9.53
N LEU A 163 2.31 -1.77 -8.31
CA LEU A 163 2.14 -3.15 -7.85
C LEU A 163 1.35 -3.09 -6.53
N ILE A 164 0.09 -3.43 -6.57
CA ILE A 164 -0.85 -3.26 -5.45
C ILE A 164 -1.60 -4.55 -5.14
N ILE A 165 -2.09 -4.66 -3.93
CA ILE A 165 -2.90 -5.79 -3.50
C ILE A 165 -4.38 -5.45 -3.65
N GLY A 166 -5.12 -6.29 -4.39
CA GLY A 166 -6.56 -6.21 -4.51
C GLY A 166 -7.24 -7.44 -3.90
N ASN A 167 -8.51 -7.27 -3.52
CA ASN A 167 -9.35 -8.42 -3.19
C ASN A 167 -9.42 -9.37 -4.41
N GLY A 168 -9.49 -10.68 -4.18
CA GLY A 168 -9.55 -11.68 -5.26
C GLY A 168 -10.68 -11.44 -6.28
N ASN A 169 -11.77 -10.80 -5.85
CA ASN A 169 -12.86 -10.43 -6.75
C ASN A 169 -12.62 -9.13 -7.52
N SER A 170 -11.57 -8.38 -7.22
CA SER A 170 -11.29 -7.09 -7.89
C SER A 170 -11.11 -7.23 -9.39
N ILE A 171 -10.62 -8.38 -9.86
CA ILE A 171 -10.49 -8.69 -11.28
C ILE A 171 -11.82 -8.69 -12.04
N THR A 172 -12.94 -8.88 -11.34
CA THR A 172 -14.29 -8.87 -11.95
C THR A 172 -14.89 -7.47 -12.06
N TYR A 173 -14.24 -6.47 -11.46
CA TYR A 173 -14.70 -5.09 -11.57
C TYR A 173 -14.54 -4.61 -13.01
N LYS A 174 -15.59 -4.01 -13.56
CA LYS A 174 -15.66 -3.60 -14.97
C LYS A 174 -14.41 -2.83 -15.43
N GLU A 175 -13.96 -1.89 -14.60
CA GLU A 175 -12.82 -1.03 -14.88
C GLU A 175 -11.50 -1.82 -14.89
N ILE A 176 -11.35 -2.72 -13.93
CA ILE A 176 -10.15 -3.57 -13.81
C ILE A 176 -10.11 -4.57 -14.96
N PHE A 177 -11.22 -5.28 -15.19
CA PHE A 177 -11.32 -6.30 -16.24
C PHE A 177 -11.06 -5.70 -17.62
N LYS A 178 -11.62 -4.53 -17.91
CA LYS A 178 -11.36 -3.82 -19.17
C LYS A 178 -9.87 -3.50 -19.36
N ASN A 179 -9.19 -3.01 -18.31
CA ASN A 179 -7.76 -2.72 -18.40
C ASN A 179 -6.91 -3.99 -18.54
N ILE A 180 -7.35 -5.14 -18.01
CA ILE A 180 -6.71 -6.43 -18.26
C ILE A 180 -6.90 -6.84 -19.73
N GLN A 181 -8.11 -6.72 -20.28
CA GLN A 181 -8.38 -7.01 -21.69
C GLN A 181 -7.57 -6.09 -22.62
N ASP A 182 -7.45 -4.82 -22.27
CA ASP A 182 -6.67 -3.83 -23.03
C ASP A 182 -5.15 -4.00 -22.84
N ASN A 183 -4.71 -5.03 -22.11
CA ASN A 183 -3.32 -5.32 -21.82
C ASN A 183 -2.56 -4.16 -21.13
N LYS A 184 -3.24 -3.46 -20.23
CA LYS A 184 -2.70 -2.33 -19.44
C LYS A 184 -2.42 -2.68 -17.99
N ILE A 185 -3.07 -3.72 -17.47
CA ILE A 185 -2.94 -4.23 -16.12
C ILE A 185 -2.81 -5.75 -16.19
N TRP A 186 -1.98 -6.30 -15.31
CA TRP A 186 -1.75 -7.75 -15.19
C TRP A 186 -1.89 -8.22 -13.75
N LEU A 187 -2.06 -9.51 -13.57
CA LEU A 187 -1.98 -10.15 -12.26
C LEU A 187 -0.53 -10.47 -11.91
N GLY A 188 -0.20 -10.40 -10.63
CA GLY A 188 1.11 -10.77 -10.13
C GLY A 188 1.38 -12.27 -10.20
N VAL A 189 2.61 -12.63 -9.92
CA VAL A 189 3.11 -14.02 -10.03
C VAL A 189 2.65 -14.86 -8.84
N THR A 190 2.56 -14.27 -7.66
CA THR A 190 2.20 -14.97 -6.42
C THR A 190 0.83 -14.52 -5.88
N LYS A 191 0.35 -15.26 -4.88
CA LYS A 191 -0.88 -14.89 -4.17
C LYS A 191 -0.52 -14.49 -2.74
N PRO A 192 -0.79 -13.23 -2.35
CA PRO A 192 -0.54 -12.78 -0.99
C PRO A 192 -1.57 -13.37 -0.02
N GLN A 193 -1.14 -13.61 1.20
CA GLN A 193 -2.00 -13.97 2.32
C GLN A 193 -2.13 -12.75 3.22
N LEU A 194 -3.34 -12.27 3.43
CA LEU A 194 -3.62 -11.12 4.29
C LEU A 194 -4.27 -11.56 5.59
N PHE A 195 -3.87 -10.96 6.69
CA PHE A 195 -4.42 -11.21 8.02
C PHE A 195 -5.04 -9.92 8.58
N LEU A 196 -6.23 -10.05 9.18
CA LEU A 196 -6.81 -8.99 10.01
C LEU A 196 -6.07 -8.97 11.35
N ILE A 197 -5.75 -7.77 11.86
CA ILE A 197 -5.06 -7.61 13.14
C ILE A 197 -5.98 -7.86 14.33
N ASP A 198 -7.28 -7.67 14.19
CA ASP A 198 -8.23 -7.82 15.30
C ASP A 198 -8.94 -9.16 15.30
N ASN A 199 -8.82 -9.82 16.47
CA ASN A 199 -9.52 -11.03 16.89
C ASN A 199 -9.18 -12.35 16.18
N LYS A 200 -8.35 -13.13 16.85
CA LYS A 200 -8.29 -14.61 17.02
C LYS A 200 -8.88 -15.55 15.93
N GLU A 201 -9.43 -15.04 14.85
CA GLU A 201 -9.86 -15.79 13.69
C GLU A 201 -9.03 -15.36 12.48
N ASN A 202 -8.10 -16.22 12.09
CA ASN A 202 -7.29 -16.05 10.87
C ASN A 202 -8.20 -16.16 9.64
N PHE A 203 -8.74 -15.04 9.19
CA PHE A 203 -9.38 -14.99 7.89
C PHE A 203 -8.33 -14.74 6.81
N ALA A 204 -7.82 -15.81 6.23
CA ALA A 204 -7.11 -15.70 4.97
C ALA A 204 -8.09 -15.24 3.90
N LYS A 205 -8.00 -13.98 3.47
CA LYS A 205 -8.75 -13.51 2.29
C LYS A 205 -7.96 -13.84 1.04
N TYR A 206 -8.65 -14.35 0.03
CA TYR A 206 -8.09 -14.50 -1.30
C TYR A 206 -7.81 -13.12 -1.88
N CYS A 207 -6.54 -12.81 -2.04
CA CYS A 207 -6.06 -11.57 -2.60
C CYS A 207 -5.20 -11.83 -3.84
N SER A 208 -5.02 -10.81 -4.64
CA SER A 208 -4.18 -10.88 -5.84
C SER A 208 -3.31 -9.64 -5.93
N TRP A 209 -2.07 -9.82 -6.33
CA TRP A 209 -1.24 -8.73 -6.79
C TRP A 209 -1.75 -8.26 -8.15
N ILE A 210 -1.82 -6.95 -8.34
CA ILE A 210 -2.23 -6.31 -9.58
C ILE A 210 -1.16 -5.28 -9.92
N PHE A 211 -0.64 -5.33 -11.15
CA PHE A 211 0.42 -4.44 -11.57
C PHE A 211 0.18 -3.83 -12.96
N ARG A 212 0.87 -2.72 -13.18
CA ARG A 212 0.95 -1.99 -14.44
C ARG A 212 2.39 -1.59 -14.76
#